data_44a1a9733577a7d82546debae5d0e7bb
#
_entry.id   44a1a9733577a7d82546debae5d0e7bb
#
_cell.length_a   1.000
_cell.length_b   1.000
_cell.length_c   1.000
_cell.angle_alpha   90.00
_cell.angle_beta   90.00
_cell.angle_gamma   90.00
#
_symmetry.space_group_name_H-M   'P 1'
#
loop_
_entity.id
_entity.type
_entity.pdbx_description
1 polymer ?
#
loop_
_entity_poly.entity_id
_entity_poly.type
_entity_poly.pdbx_seq_one_letter_code
_entity_poly.pdbx_strand_id
1 'polypeptide(L)'
;MTKYIFVTGGVVSSLGKGIVAASVGRVLKNRGLKVTLQKFDPYLNVDPGTMSPYQHGEVFVTEDGAETDLDLGHYERFIDVNLGQYSNVTAGRVYSSIIEKERRGDYLGGTVQVIPHVTNEIKSRVLLAGESSDADVVITEIGGTTGDIESLPFLEAIRQIRSDLGRENVCYIHCTLLPYIKAAGEMKTKPTQQSVKELRGLGIQPDIIVVRNELALTDELRAKISLFCDIPKQNVIESRDVSNLYQLPLNLKAQKIDDIVLKHFNLTAKEADMEEWTSLVERVDNLKDEVRIALVGKYVELHDAYISVVESLKHAGYKHNSKVKIDWIQSEDITEENVHEYLKEADGILVPGGFGDRGVEGKITAIKYARENKVPFFGICLGMQLAAVEFARNVCGLTGAHSSELDPNTPYPIINLLPDQENVVEMGGTLRLGSYPCTLTEGSQAHKEYCEINITERHRHRYEFNNFYRERLTNKGLVLSGVSPDGRLVEIVELPEHPWFVAGQFHPEFKSRPEKAHPLFAGFIKASLENKR
;
A
#
# COMPACT_ATOMS: atom_id res chain seq x y z
N MET A 1 28.09 -7.52 -6.36
CA MET A 1 27.43 -8.44 -5.41
C MET A 1 26.39 -7.64 -4.64
N THR A 2 25.16 -8.08 -4.66
CA THR A 2 24.02 -7.44 -3.96
C THR A 2 24.26 -7.41 -2.45
N LYS A 3 23.94 -6.31 -1.80
CA LYS A 3 24.02 -6.12 -0.35
C LYS A 3 22.63 -6.29 0.28
N TYR A 4 22.57 -6.77 1.49
CA TYR A 4 21.31 -7.10 2.17
C TYR A 4 21.21 -6.35 3.51
N ILE A 5 20.13 -5.61 3.66
CA ILE A 5 19.76 -4.94 4.92
C ILE A 5 18.54 -5.67 5.49
N PHE A 6 18.63 -6.12 6.73
CA PHE A 6 17.47 -6.70 7.42
C PHE A 6 17.00 -5.74 8.51
N VAL A 7 15.74 -5.34 8.43
CA VAL A 7 15.09 -4.46 9.39
C VAL A 7 14.24 -5.31 10.33
N THR A 8 14.63 -5.38 11.59
CA THR A 8 13.92 -6.08 12.66
C THR A 8 13.33 -5.09 13.64
N GLY A 9 12.39 -5.51 14.48
CA GLY A 9 11.82 -4.63 15.50
C GLY A 9 11.55 -5.37 16.80
N GLY A 10 11.52 -4.62 17.87
CA GLY A 10 11.21 -5.16 19.18
C GLY A 10 10.45 -4.16 20.05
N VAL A 11 10.04 -4.57 21.23
CA VAL A 11 9.27 -3.85 22.24
C VAL A 11 7.75 -3.86 21.94
N VAL A 12 7.31 -3.32 20.79
CA VAL A 12 5.87 -3.24 20.42
C VAL A 12 5.68 -3.40 18.92
N SER A 13 4.48 -3.78 18.49
CA SER A 13 4.02 -3.70 17.10
C SER A 13 3.84 -2.23 16.67
N SER A 14 3.62 -1.99 15.38
CA SER A 14 3.39 -0.65 14.81
C SER A 14 4.50 0.36 15.13
N LEU A 15 5.73 -0.12 15.25
CA LEU A 15 6.91 0.68 15.58
C LEU A 15 7.38 1.56 14.40
N GLY A 16 6.86 1.32 13.20
CA GLY A 16 7.23 2.03 11.99
C GLY A 16 8.44 1.43 11.25
N LYS A 17 8.70 0.13 11.40
CA LYS A 17 9.76 -0.60 10.68
C LYS A 17 9.69 -0.37 9.17
N GLY A 18 8.49 -0.49 8.58
CA GLY A 18 8.26 -0.30 7.14
C GLY A 18 8.65 1.09 6.66
N ILE A 19 8.24 2.11 7.40
CA ILE A 19 8.58 3.50 7.07
C ILE A 19 10.09 3.75 7.24
N VAL A 20 10.75 3.17 8.24
CA VAL A 20 12.21 3.24 8.40
C VAL A 20 12.91 2.54 7.23
N ALA A 21 12.50 1.31 6.87
CA ALA A 21 13.03 0.56 5.75
C ALA A 21 12.90 1.35 4.43
N ALA A 22 11.70 1.87 4.17
CA ALA A 22 11.40 2.68 2.99
C ALA A 22 12.22 4.00 2.96
N SER A 23 12.39 4.65 4.12
CA SER A 23 13.18 5.87 4.24
C SER A 23 14.67 5.63 3.98
N VAL A 24 15.24 4.56 4.53
CA VAL A 24 16.62 4.14 4.22
C VAL A 24 16.75 3.82 2.74
N GLY A 25 15.77 3.09 2.17
CA GLY A 25 15.71 2.79 0.74
C GLY A 25 15.70 4.05 -0.12
N ARG A 26 14.90 5.06 0.24
CA ARG A 26 14.86 6.35 -0.47
C ARG A 26 16.21 7.06 -0.47
N VAL A 27 16.86 7.16 0.68
CA VAL A 27 18.15 7.84 0.78
C VAL A 27 19.24 7.12 -0.02
N LEU A 28 19.28 5.77 0.02
CA LEU A 28 20.22 4.97 -0.76
C LEU A 28 19.94 5.06 -2.27
N LYS A 29 18.67 5.07 -2.69
CA LYS A 29 18.28 5.31 -4.10
C LYS A 29 18.79 6.68 -4.57
N ASN A 30 18.65 7.71 -3.74
CA ASN A 30 19.11 9.07 -4.07
C ASN A 30 20.64 9.19 -4.11
N ARG A 31 21.37 8.21 -3.58
CA ARG A 31 22.81 8.04 -3.82
C ARG A 31 23.12 7.37 -5.16
N GLY A 32 22.12 6.98 -5.93
CA GLY A 32 22.25 6.34 -7.24
C GLY A 32 22.34 4.82 -7.19
N LEU A 33 22.03 4.19 -6.04
CA LEU A 33 21.96 2.74 -5.92
C LEU A 33 20.60 2.21 -6.40
N LYS A 34 20.60 1.04 -7.02
CA LYS A 34 19.36 0.29 -7.30
C LYS A 34 18.91 -0.38 -6.00
N VAL A 35 17.75 0.01 -5.50
CA VAL A 35 17.20 -0.49 -4.23
C VAL A 35 15.88 -1.19 -4.47
N THR A 36 15.70 -2.35 -3.85
CA THR A 36 14.39 -3.02 -3.74
C THR A 36 14.06 -3.31 -2.28
N LEU A 37 12.78 -3.40 -1.98
CA LEU A 37 12.30 -3.74 -0.65
C LEU A 37 11.51 -5.04 -0.66
N GLN A 38 11.56 -5.73 0.49
CA GLN A 38 10.88 -6.99 0.71
C GLN A 38 10.28 -7.02 2.12
N LYS A 39 9.08 -7.58 2.24
CA LYS A 39 8.37 -7.82 3.49
C LYS A 39 8.28 -9.31 3.78
N PHE A 40 8.64 -9.71 4.98
CA PHE A 40 8.41 -11.04 5.50
C PHE A 40 7.37 -11.01 6.60
N ASP A 41 6.25 -11.68 6.38
CA ASP A 41 5.12 -11.73 7.31
C ASP A 41 5.05 -13.10 7.98
N PRO A 42 5.06 -13.15 9.33
CA PRO A 42 5.14 -14.43 10.06
C PRO A 42 3.81 -15.19 10.15
N TYR A 43 2.69 -14.64 9.67
CA TYR A 43 1.41 -15.33 9.70
C TYR A 43 1.33 -16.50 8.70
N LEU A 44 0.44 -17.46 8.98
CA LEU A 44 0.27 -18.68 8.19
C LEU A 44 -0.65 -18.57 6.99
N ASN A 45 -1.26 -17.42 6.74
CA ASN A 45 -1.99 -17.19 5.49
C ASN A 45 -1.00 -17.22 4.32
N VAL A 46 -1.39 -17.83 3.20
CA VAL A 46 -0.55 -17.90 1.99
C VAL A 46 -0.32 -16.50 1.41
N ASP A 47 -1.36 -15.68 1.42
CA ASP A 47 -1.36 -14.26 1.10
C ASP A 47 -2.48 -13.54 1.90
N PRO A 48 -2.52 -12.20 1.91
CA PRO A 48 -3.56 -11.46 2.61
C PRO A 48 -4.89 -11.34 1.85
N GLY A 49 -5.00 -11.89 0.63
CA GLY A 49 -6.15 -11.67 -0.26
C GLY A 49 -7.50 -12.05 0.33
N THR A 50 -7.55 -13.04 1.23
CA THR A 50 -8.77 -13.49 1.93
C THR A 50 -8.90 -12.94 3.35
N MET A 51 -7.96 -12.13 3.81
CA MET A 51 -7.98 -11.57 5.17
C MET A 51 -8.96 -10.41 5.27
N SER A 52 -9.57 -10.28 6.46
CA SER A 52 -10.47 -9.16 6.72
C SER A 52 -9.73 -7.83 6.76
N PRO A 53 -10.17 -6.79 6.02
CA PRO A 53 -9.57 -5.46 6.12
C PRO A 53 -9.60 -4.86 7.54
N TYR A 54 -10.54 -5.26 8.39
CA TYR A 54 -10.59 -4.84 9.79
C TYR A 54 -9.45 -5.40 10.66
N GLN A 55 -8.85 -6.52 10.25
CA GLN A 55 -7.75 -7.14 11.01
C GLN A 55 -6.38 -6.83 10.40
N HIS A 56 -6.31 -6.70 9.09
CA HIS A 56 -5.05 -6.63 8.34
C HIS A 56 -4.81 -5.27 7.67
N GLY A 57 -5.85 -4.45 7.53
CA GLY A 57 -5.80 -3.24 6.71
C GLY A 57 -5.98 -3.52 5.22
N GLU A 58 -5.48 -2.62 4.38
CA GLU A 58 -5.56 -2.74 2.93
C GLU A 58 -4.76 -3.93 2.40
N VAL A 59 -5.31 -4.62 1.42
CA VAL A 59 -4.56 -5.55 0.57
C VAL A 59 -4.00 -4.78 -0.61
N PHE A 60 -2.69 -4.59 -0.65
CA PHE A 60 -2.01 -3.91 -1.73
C PHE A 60 -1.70 -4.89 -2.87
N VAL A 61 -1.88 -4.47 -4.13
CA VAL A 61 -1.61 -5.31 -5.30
C VAL A 61 -0.44 -4.77 -6.10
N THR A 62 0.54 -5.63 -6.35
CA THR A 62 1.73 -5.31 -7.15
C THR A 62 1.45 -5.31 -8.65
N GLU A 63 2.42 -4.85 -9.45
CA GLU A 63 2.32 -4.80 -10.91
C GLU A 63 2.08 -6.19 -11.53
N ASP A 64 2.72 -7.21 -10.99
CA ASP A 64 2.63 -8.61 -11.44
C ASP A 64 1.50 -9.43 -10.75
N GLY A 65 0.62 -8.75 -10.00
CA GLY A 65 -0.61 -9.32 -9.46
C GLY A 65 -0.49 -10.04 -8.12
N ALA A 66 0.58 -9.80 -7.36
CA ALA A 66 0.63 -10.31 -5.98
C ALA A 66 -0.28 -9.50 -5.06
N GLU A 67 -1.13 -10.19 -4.30
CA GLU A 67 -1.83 -9.62 -3.14
C GLU A 67 -0.87 -9.60 -1.95
N THR A 68 -0.68 -8.44 -1.34
CA THR A 68 0.41 -8.20 -0.39
C THR A 68 -0.05 -7.36 0.80
N ASP A 69 0.83 -7.30 1.82
CA ASP A 69 0.67 -6.40 2.96
C ASP A 69 0.70 -4.92 2.53
N LEU A 70 0.01 -4.07 3.28
CA LEU A 70 -0.07 -2.61 3.05
C LEU A 70 1.30 -1.90 3.10
N ASP A 71 2.29 -2.48 3.77
CA ASP A 71 3.64 -1.92 3.82
C ASP A 71 4.29 -1.81 2.44
N LEU A 72 3.93 -2.69 1.48
CA LEU A 72 4.43 -2.58 0.11
C LEU A 72 3.98 -1.28 -0.56
N GLY A 73 2.80 -0.78 -0.22
CA GLY A 73 2.35 0.54 -0.66
C GLY A 73 3.26 1.66 -0.13
N HIS A 74 3.66 1.59 1.13
CA HIS A 74 4.66 2.52 1.68
C HIS A 74 6.00 2.42 0.96
N TYR A 75 6.48 1.20 0.70
CA TYR A 75 7.74 1.00 0.00
C TYR A 75 7.69 1.64 -1.39
N GLU A 76 6.69 1.32 -2.20
CA GLU A 76 6.56 1.90 -3.55
C GLU A 76 6.43 3.42 -3.53
N ARG A 77 5.68 3.99 -2.58
CA ARG A 77 5.53 5.46 -2.43
C ARG A 77 6.83 6.15 -2.09
N PHE A 78 7.67 5.54 -1.25
CA PHE A 78 8.93 6.14 -0.81
C PHE A 78 10.05 5.97 -1.83
N ILE A 79 10.22 4.76 -2.39
CA ILE A 79 11.33 4.50 -3.30
C ILE A 79 11.00 4.74 -4.78
N ASP A 80 9.72 4.96 -5.11
CA ASP A 80 9.23 5.13 -6.49
C ASP A 80 9.76 4.02 -7.42
N VAL A 81 9.48 2.77 -7.05
CA VAL A 81 9.79 1.56 -7.81
C VAL A 81 8.60 0.63 -7.68
N ASN A 82 8.15 0.03 -8.80
CA ASN A 82 7.13 -0.99 -8.75
C ASN A 82 7.73 -2.30 -8.23
N LEU A 83 7.12 -2.85 -7.20
CA LEU A 83 7.51 -4.11 -6.58
C LEU A 83 6.74 -5.28 -7.21
N GLY A 84 7.23 -6.51 -6.98
CA GLY A 84 6.66 -7.73 -7.52
C GLY A 84 6.43 -8.80 -6.47
N GLN A 85 6.06 -10.01 -6.93
CA GLN A 85 5.74 -11.17 -6.08
C GLN A 85 6.88 -11.56 -5.13
N TYR A 86 8.14 -11.27 -5.52
CA TYR A 86 9.32 -11.51 -4.68
C TYR A 86 9.37 -10.59 -3.45
N SER A 87 8.61 -9.50 -3.47
CA SER A 87 8.66 -8.48 -2.41
C SER A 87 7.79 -8.79 -1.20
N ASN A 88 6.89 -9.77 -1.27
CA ASN A 88 6.11 -10.20 -0.10
C ASN A 88 6.19 -11.72 0.09
N VAL A 89 6.65 -12.15 1.25
CA VAL A 89 6.79 -13.56 1.61
C VAL A 89 6.14 -13.81 2.97
N THR A 90 5.11 -14.67 2.99
CA THR A 90 4.44 -15.09 4.22
C THR A 90 4.99 -16.42 4.73
N ALA A 91 4.87 -16.69 6.03
CA ALA A 91 5.17 -18.01 6.57
C ALA A 91 4.32 -19.09 5.87
N GLY A 92 3.03 -18.80 5.61
CA GLY A 92 2.14 -19.73 4.89
C GLY A 92 2.69 -20.13 3.53
N ARG A 93 3.17 -19.19 2.73
CA ARG A 93 3.77 -19.46 1.42
C ARG A 93 5.06 -20.28 1.53
N VAL A 94 5.89 -20.02 2.54
CA VAL A 94 7.11 -20.80 2.80
C VAL A 94 6.78 -22.24 3.18
N TYR A 95 5.87 -22.44 4.14
CA TYR A 95 5.50 -23.79 4.58
C TYR A 95 4.75 -24.58 3.49
N SER A 96 3.86 -23.95 2.72
CA SER A 96 3.19 -24.59 1.59
C SER A 96 4.22 -25.12 0.57
N SER A 97 5.20 -24.29 0.20
CA SER A 97 6.29 -24.70 -0.71
C SER A 97 7.07 -25.92 -0.16
N ILE A 98 7.37 -25.94 1.13
CA ILE A 98 8.07 -27.06 1.78
C ILE A 98 7.23 -28.34 1.76
N ILE A 99 5.93 -28.24 2.09
CA ILE A 99 5.01 -29.37 2.11
C ILE A 99 4.82 -29.93 0.70
N GLU A 100 4.65 -29.07 -0.31
CA GLU A 100 4.54 -29.46 -1.71
C GLU A 100 5.80 -30.22 -2.19
N LYS A 101 6.99 -29.72 -1.89
CA LYS A 101 8.27 -30.37 -2.19
C LYS A 101 8.38 -31.72 -1.51
N GLU A 102 7.97 -31.83 -0.23
CA GLU A 102 7.96 -33.09 0.51
C GLU A 102 7.03 -34.11 -0.15
N ARG A 103 5.79 -33.69 -0.49
CA ARG A 103 4.80 -34.58 -1.13
C ARG A 103 5.24 -35.03 -2.52
N ARG A 104 6.02 -34.25 -3.28
CA ARG A 104 6.61 -34.67 -4.54
C ARG A 104 7.83 -35.58 -4.42
N GLY A 105 8.39 -35.71 -3.19
CA GLY A 105 9.58 -36.52 -2.95
C GLY A 105 10.91 -35.81 -3.19
N ASP A 106 10.90 -34.47 -3.31
CA ASP A 106 12.10 -33.67 -3.60
C ASP A 106 13.21 -33.83 -2.54
N TYR A 107 12.83 -34.24 -1.31
CA TYR A 107 13.77 -34.48 -0.20
C TYR A 107 14.27 -35.92 -0.10
N LEU A 108 13.98 -36.79 -1.09
CA LEU A 108 14.50 -38.15 -1.22
C LEU A 108 14.31 -39.02 0.05
N GLY A 109 13.22 -38.85 0.79
CA GLY A 109 12.93 -39.60 2.04
C GLY A 109 13.63 -39.05 3.27
N GLY A 110 14.34 -37.91 3.18
CA GLY A 110 14.96 -37.26 4.34
C GLY A 110 13.92 -36.67 5.30
N THR A 111 14.27 -36.57 6.58
CA THR A 111 13.43 -35.88 7.57
C THR A 111 13.46 -34.37 7.30
N VAL A 112 12.28 -33.78 7.01
CA VAL A 112 12.16 -32.34 6.76
C VAL A 112 11.98 -31.61 8.09
N GLN A 113 12.80 -30.58 8.34
CA GLN A 113 12.87 -29.83 9.60
C GLN A 113 12.90 -28.32 9.32
N VAL A 114 12.64 -27.51 10.34
CA VAL A 114 12.75 -26.04 10.22
C VAL A 114 14.17 -25.66 9.79
N ILE A 115 15.20 -26.20 10.44
CA ILE A 115 16.60 -26.09 10.03
C ILE A 115 17.03 -27.44 9.45
N PRO A 116 17.50 -27.54 8.19
CA PRO A 116 17.80 -26.42 7.27
C PRO A 116 16.68 -26.10 6.26
N HIS A 117 15.59 -26.86 6.20
CA HIS A 117 14.69 -26.83 5.03
C HIS A 117 13.88 -25.52 4.95
N VAL A 118 13.20 -25.12 6.04
CA VAL A 118 12.44 -23.87 6.08
C VAL A 118 13.38 -22.67 6.00
N THR A 119 14.50 -22.68 6.72
CA THR A 119 15.48 -21.60 6.67
C THR A 119 16.11 -21.44 5.28
N ASN A 120 16.39 -22.55 4.58
CA ASN A 120 16.90 -22.49 3.21
C ASN A 120 15.86 -21.93 2.22
N GLU A 121 14.58 -22.28 2.37
CA GLU A 121 13.51 -21.70 1.56
C GLU A 121 13.41 -20.18 1.79
N ILE A 122 13.45 -19.73 3.05
CA ILE A 122 13.46 -18.30 3.38
C ILE A 122 14.68 -17.61 2.77
N LYS A 123 15.88 -18.17 2.92
CA LYS A 123 17.11 -17.63 2.33
C LYS A 123 17.02 -17.51 0.80
N SER A 124 16.48 -18.52 0.14
CA SER A 124 16.29 -18.48 -1.33
C SER A 124 15.38 -17.35 -1.76
N ARG A 125 14.30 -17.04 -0.98
CA ARG A 125 13.40 -15.93 -1.26
C ARG A 125 14.08 -14.55 -1.10
N VAL A 126 15.01 -14.43 -0.13
CA VAL A 126 15.82 -13.20 0.02
C VAL A 126 16.73 -13.00 -1.18
N LEU A 127 17.44 -14.05 -1.60
CA LEU A 127 18.36 -13.97 -2.72
C LEU A 127 17.63 -13.70 -4.05
N LEU A 128 16.48 -14.35 -4.24
CA LEU A 128 15.63 -14.15 -5.42
C LEU A 128 15.21 -12.67 -5.58
N ALA A 129 14.92 -11.96 -4.50
CA ALA A 129 14.57 -10.54 -4.57
C ALA A 129 15.71 -9.70 -5.17
N GLY A 130 16.96 -9.99 -4.81
CA GLY A 130 18.13 -9.33 -5.38
C GLY A 130 18.35 -9.66 -6.85
N GLU A 131 18.21 -10.94 -7.21
CA GLU A 131 18.38 -11.42 -8.59
C GLU A 131 17.27 -10.87 -9.51
N SER A 132 16.01 -10.96 -9.09
CA SER A 132 14.85 -10.55 -9.91
C SER A 132 14.79 -9.05 -10.17
N SER A 133 15.31 -8.23 -9.27
CA SER A 133 15.28 -6.77 -9.37
C SER A 133 16.59 -6.16 -9.88
N ASP A 134 17.65 -6.95 -10.09
CA ASP A 134 19.01 -6.46 -10.38
C ASP A 134 19.44 -5.35 -9.41
N ALA A 135 19.12 -5.54 -8.12
CA ALA A 135 19.36 -4.53 -7.10
C ALA A 135 20.79 -4.56 -6.56
N ASP A 136 21.34 -3.37 -6.30
CA ASP A 136 22.58 -3.20 -5.54
C ASP A 136 22.35 -3.49 -4.05
N VAL A 137 21.16 -3.10 -3.53
CA VAL A 137 20.76 -3.28 -2.13
C VAL A 137 19.34 -3.81 -2.05
N VAL A 138 19.15 -4.91 -1.32
CA VAL A 138 17.85 -5.44 -0.90
C VAL A 138 17.61 -5.09 0.56
N ILE A 139 16.49 -4.47 0.86
CA ILE A 139 16.07 -4.18 2.24
C ILE A 139 14.89 -5.08 2.58
N THR A 140 15.08 -6.02 3.49
CA THR A 140 14.03 -6.94 3.93
C THR A 140 13.56 -6.57 5.34
N GLU A 141 12.29 -6.21 5.46
CA GLU A 141 11.63 -6.02 6.74
C GLU A 141 11.12 -7.35 7.29
N ILE A 142 11.49 -7.67 8.53
CA ILE A 142 10.96 -8.83 9.24
C ILE A 142 9.73 -8.40 10.05
N GLY A 143 8.57 -8.93 9.68
CA GLY A 143 7.30 -8.72 10.37
C GLY A 143 7.30 -9.31 11.77
N GLY A 144 6.37 -8.85 12.60
CA GLY A 144 6.30 -9.24 14.01
C GLY A 144 7.31 -8.51 14.90
N THR A 145 7.42 -8.97 16.12
CA THR A 145 8.31 -8.43 17.16
C THR A 145 9.37 -9.47 17.52
N THR A 146 10.60 -9.05 17.77
CA THR A 146 11.66 -9.95 18.26
C THR A 146 11.18 -10.62 19.55
N GLY A 147 11.20 -11.96 19.56
CA GLY A 147 10.64 -12.78 20.64
C GLY A 147 9.33 -13.48 20.27
N ASP A 148 8.63 -13.04 19.22
CA ASP A 148 7.46 -13.74 18.72
C ASP A 148 7.85 -15.11 18.14
N ILE A 149 7.11 -16.16 18.51
CA ILE A 149 7.39 -17.55 18.09
C ILE A 149 7.36 -17.66 16.57
N GLU A 150 6.39 -17.02 15.93
CA GLU A 150 6.17 -17.05 14.49
C GLU A 150 7.33 -16.44 13.69
N SER A 151 8.05 -15.50 14.28
CA SER A 151 9.17 -14.80 13.61
C SER A 151 10.50 -15.57 13.69
N LEU A 152 10.62 -16.58 14.57
CA LEU A 152 11.88 -17.29 14.81
C LEU A 152 12.52 -17.92 13.57
N PRO A 153 11.78 -18.58 12.65
CA PRO A 153 12.39 -19.14 11.43
C PRO A 153 12.99 -18.05 10.52
N PHE A 154 12.35 -16.88 10.45
CA PHE A 154 12.87 -15.75 9.68
C PHE A 154 14.12 -15.16 10.32
N LEU A 155 14.14 -14.97 11.63
CA LEU A 155 15.31 -14.47 12.36
C LEU A 155 16.49 -15.45 12.24
N GLU A 156 16.24 -16.75 12.36
CA GLU A 156 17.28 -17.76 12.16
C GLU A 156 17.82 -17.75 10.72
N ALA A 157 16.94 -17.62 9.71
CA ALA A 157 17.35 -17.55 8.31
C ALA A 157 18.25 -16.33 8.03
N ILE A 158 17.89 -15.13 8.50
CA ILE A 158 18.73 -13.94 8.29
C ILE A 158 20.06 -14.03 9.04
N ARG A 159 20.08 -14.66 10.22
CA ARG A 159 21.32 -14.96 10.93
C ARG A 159 22.26 -15.83 10.09
N GLN A 160 21.70 -16.88 9.46
CA GLN A 160 22.46 -17.77 8.57
C GLN A 160 22.96 -17.04 7.32
N ILE A 161 22.15 -16.17 6.68
CA ILE A 161 22.55 -15.39 5.51
C ILE A 161 23.84 -14.62 5.77
N ARG A 162 24.01 -14.05 6.97
CA ARG A 162 25.25 -13.32 7.31
C ARG A 162 26.47 -14.24 7.34
N SER A 163 26.28 -15.49 7.74
CA SER A 163 27.35 -16.49 7.71
C SER A 163 27.66 -16.96 6.28
N ASP A 164 26.62 -17.07 5.44
CA ASP A 164 26.75 -17.56 4.07
C ASP A 164 27.39 -16.50 3.14
N LEU A 165 27.01 -15.22 3.29
CA LEU A 165 27.43 -14.14 2.39
C LEU A 165 28.61 -13.31 2.89
N GLY A 166 28.96 -13.41 4.18
CA GLY A 166 29.95 -12.56 4.82
C GLY A 166 29.34 -11.31 5.47
N ARG A 167 30.00 -10.87 6.55
CA ARG A 167 29.53 -9.75 7.37
C ARG A 167 29.43 -8.43 6.61
N GLU A 168 30.32 -8.20 5.68
CA GLU A 168 30.41 -7.00 4.84
C GLU A 168 29.31 -6.92 3.77
N ASN A 169 28.48 -7.98 3.64
CA ASN A 169 27.38 -8.04 2.68
C ASN A 169 25.99 -7.99 3.34
N VAL A 170 25.95 -8.02 4.70
CA VAL A 170 24.70 -8.06 5.48
C VAL A 170 24.74 -7.04 6.62
N CYS A 171 23.76 -6.16 6.66
CA CYS A 171 23.60 -5.14 7.70
C CYS A 171 22.28 -5.36 8.45
N TYR A 172 22.30 -5.36 9.78
CA TYR A 172 21.11 -5.46 10.63
C TYR A 172 20.76 -4.10 11.21
N ILE A 173 19.57 -3.61 10.87
CA ILE A 173 18.93 -2.43 11.48
C ILE A 173 17.86 -2.91 12.45
N HIS A 174 17.94 -2.52 13.70
CA HIS A 174 16.97 -2.87 14.71
C HIS A 174 16.17 -1.67 15.18
N CYS A 175 14.86 -1.68 14.93
CA CYS A 175 13.95 -0.63 15.37
C CYS A 175 13.46 -0.91 16.79
N THR A 176 13.49 0.10 17.66
CA THR A 176 13.07 -0.01 19.07
C THR A 176 12.28 1.22 19.50
N LEU A 177 11.64 1.12 20.67
CA LEU A 177 10.91 2.22 21.30
C LEU A 177 11.68 2.78 22.48
N LEU A 178 11.76 4.10 22.57
CA LEU A 178 12.24 4.85 23.71
C LEU A 178 11.07 5.61 24.36
N PRO A 179 10.26 4.95 25.22
CA PRO A 179 9.04 5.56 25.72
C PRO A 179 9.34 6.70 26.69
N TYR A 180 8.54 7.77 26.58
CA TYR A 180 8.50 8.84 27.57
C TYR A 180 7.51 8.50 28.68
N ILE A 181 7.98 8.43 29.90
CA ILE A 181 7.14 8.17 31.07
C ILE A 181 6.74 9.50 31.70
N LYS A 182 5.53 9.98 31.40
CA LYS A 182 5.02 11.28 31.88
C LYS A 182 5.17 11.47 33.38
N ALA A 183 4.84 10.44 34.19
CA ALA A 183 4.95 10.50 35.66
C ALA A 183 6.39 10.64 36.16
N ALA A 184 7.39 10.17 35.40
CA ALA A 184 8.80 10.28 35.76
C ALA A 184 9.50 11.46 35.05
N GLY A 185 8.86 12.10 34.08
CA GLY A 185 9.42 13.20 33.31
C GLY A 185 10.64 12.82 32.46
N GLU A 186 10.81 11.54 32.10
CA GLU A 186 12.00 11.07 31.39
C GLU A 186 11.73 9.96 30.39
N MET A 187 12.59 9.86 29.37
CA MET A 187 12.62 8.73 28.44
C MET A 187 13.38 7.54 29.06
N LYS A 188 12.88 6.32 28.82
CA LYS A 188 13.43 5.09 29.39
C LYS A 188 14.13 4.22 28.33
N THR A 189 15.42 3.98 28.50
CA THR A 189 16.25 3.16 27.61
C THR A 189 16.11 1.65 27.87
N LYS A 190 15.48 1.24 28.95
CA LYS A 190 15.37 -0.18 29.35
C LYS A 190 14.66 -1.05 28.29
N PRO A 191 13.53 -0.63 27.68
CA PRO A 191 12.86 -1.41 26.62
C PRO A 191 13.79 -1.67 25.42
N THR A 192 14.52 -0.64 24.95
CA THR A 192 15.52 -0.78 23.90
C THR A 192 16.61 -1.78 24.27
N GLN A 193 17.18 -1.67 25.47
CA GLN A 193 18.22 -2.58 25.96
C GLN A 193 17.73 -4.04 26.01
N GLN A 194 16.49 -4.25 26.47
CA GLN A 194 15.89 -5.59 26.57
C GLN A 194 15.64 -6.18 25.18
N SER A 195 15.11 -5.40 24.25
CA SER A 195 14.86 -5.83 22.88
C SER A 195 16.16 -6.24 22.15
N VAL A 196 17.22 -5.45 22.30
CA VAL A 196 18.53 -5.79 21.72
C VAL A 196 19.13 -7.02 22.39
N LYS A 197 18.97 -7.19 23.71
CA LYS A 197 19.43 -8.39 24.43
C LYS A 197 18.75 -9.65 23.90
N GLU A 198 17.45 -9.57 23.64
CA GLU A 198 16.68 -10.68 23.08
C GLU A 198 17.15 -11.04 21.66
N LEU A 199 17.31 -10.05 20.77
CA LEU A 199 17.85 -10.24 19.42
C LEU A 199 19.27 -10.87 19.46
N ARG A 200 20.11 -10.42 20.37
CA ARG A 200 21.45 -11.00 20.59
C ARG A 200 21.38 -12.45 21.09
N GLY A 201 20.37 -12.78 21.89
CA GLY A 201 20.10 -14.16 22.31
C GLY A 201 19.83 -15.11 21.15
N LEU A 202 19.32 -14.60 20.04
CA LEU A 202 19.13 -15.32 18.77
C LEU A 202 20.39 -15.31 17.88
N GLY A 203 21.50 -14.74 18.34
CA GLY A 203 22.76 -14.67 17.59
C GLY A 203 22.85 -13.51 16.59
N ILE A 204 21.99 -12.52 16.69
CA ILE A 204 21.98 -11.34 15.82
C ILE A 204 22.43 -10.11 16.60
N GLN A 205 23.62 -9.58 16.30
CA GLN A 205 24.07 -8.28 16.79
C GLN A 205 23.65 -7.20 15.80
N PRO A 206 22.82 -6.21 16.18
CA PRO A 206 22.48 -5.11 15.29
C PRO A 206 23.72 -4.27 14.96
N ASP A 207 23.78 -3.78 13.72
CA ASP A 207 24.82 -2.85 13.25
C ASP A 207 24.36 -1.39 13.43
N ILE A 208 23.04 -1.17 13.36
CA ILE A 208 22.38 0.13 13.57
C ILE A 208 21.14 -0.09 14.45
N ILE A 209 20.92 0.80 15.40
CA ILE A 209 19.67 0.86 16.17
C ILE A 209 18.92 2.14 15.79
N VAL A 210 17.66 2.00 15.36
CA VAL A 210 16.76 3.13 15.14
C VAL A 210 15.78 3.18 16.30
N VAL A 211 15.81 4.26 17.08
CA VAL A 211 14.95 4.44 18.24
C VAL A 211 13.80 5.39 17.92
N ARG A 212 12.56 4.88 18.02
CA ARG A 212 11.36 5.72 17.94
C ARG A 212 11.13 6.40 19.26
N ASN A 213 10.87 7.72 19.23
CA ASN A 213 10.70 8.56 20.42
C ASN A 213 9.86 9.80 20.13
N GLU A 214 9.17 10.29 21.18
CA GLU A 214 8.37 11.52 21.10
C GLU A 214 9.24 12.78 21.28
N LEU A 215 10.22 12.73 22.18
CA LEU A 215 11.10 13.87 22.53
C LEU A 215 12.50 13.66 21.94
N ALA A 216 13.24 14.74 21.71
CA ALA A 216 14.59 14.69 21.16
C ALA A 216 15.52 13.73 21.93
N LEU A 217 16.25 12.90 21.20
CA LEU A 217 17.25 11.97 21.74
C LEU A 217 18.50 12.74 22.17
N THR A 218 18.72 12.85 23.48
CA THR A 218 19.91 13.54 24.01
C THR A 218 21.18 12.72 23.77
N ASP A 219 22.31 13.40 23.75
CA ASP A 219 23.64 12.78 23.61
C ASP A 219 23.96 11.78 24.73
N GLU A 220 23.44 12.04 25.93
CA GLU A 220 23.59 11.15 27.09
C GLU A 220 22.80 9.85 26.90
N LEU A 221 21.53 9.92 26.47
CA LEU A 221 20.71 8.75 26.18
C LEU A 221 21.29 7.95 25.03
N ARG A 222 21.78 8.61 23.97
CA ARG A 222 22.49 7.98 22.85
C ARG A 222 23.73 7.21 23.31
N ALA A 223 24.55 7.82 24.16
CA ALA A 223 25.73 7.18 24.73
C ALA A 223 25.36 6.01 25.64
N LYS A 224 24.29 6.11 26.42
CA LYS A 224 23.79 5.02 27.25
C LYS A 224 23.31 3.82 26.41
N ILE A 225 22.54 4.06 25.35
CA ILE A 225 22.10 2.99 24.43
C ILE A 225 23.32 2.35 23.77
N SER A 226 24.26 3.15 23.27
CA SER A 226 25.52 2.68 22.68
C SER A 226 26.27 1.72 23.61
N LEU A 227 26.47 2.10 24.87
CA LEU A 227 27.18 1.30 25.87
C LEU A 227 26.47 -0.03 26.17
N PHE A 228 25.15 0.00 26.43
CA PHE A 228 24.42 -1.20 26.82
C PHE A 228 24.10 -2.15 25.65
N CYS A 229 24.03 -1.63 24.43
CA CYS A 229 23.73 -2.40 23.23
C CYS A 229 24.99 -2.79 22.45
N ASP A 230 26.17 -2.35 22.89
CA ASP A 230 27.46 -2.67 22.26
C ASP A 230 27.50 -2.29 20.77
N ILE A 231 27.19 -1.02 20.48
CA ILE A 231 27.28 -0.45 19.13
C ILE A 231 27.90 0.95 19.18
N PRO A 232 28.53 1.42 18.08
CA PRO A 232 29.05 2.78 18.02
C PRO A 232 27.96 3.82 18.26
N LYS A 233 28.27 4.89 19.00
CA LYS A 233 27.31 5.95 19.34
C LYS A 233 26.64 6.57 18.09
N GLN A 234 27.38 6.74 17.00
CA GLN A 234 26.85 7.27 15.73
C GLN A 234 25.86 6.31 15.03
N ASN A 235 25.84 5.03 15.41
CA ASN A 235 24.91 4.05 14.85
C ASN A 235 23.59 3.95 15.65
N VAL A 236 23.42 4.79 16.69
CA VAL A 236 22.14 4.99 17.38
C VAL A 236 21.43 6.15 16.71
N ILE A 237 20.41 5.88 15.91
CA ILE A 237 19.70 6.83 15.06
C ILE A 237 18.34 7.14 15.68
N GLU A 238 18.00 8.42 15.75
CA GLU A 238 16.70 8.89 16.21
C GLU A 238 15.65 8.79 15.08
N SER A 239 14.49 8.23 15.38
CA SER A 239 13.28 8.30 14.56
C SER A 239 12.18 8.98 15.37
N ARG A 240 12.24 10.31 15.43
CA ARG A 240 11.23 11.09 16.17
C ARG A 240 9.89 11.05 15.45
N ASP A 241 8.81 10.99 16.23
CA ASP A 241 7.46 11.11 15.69
C ASP A 241 7.30 12.43 14.91
N VAL A 242 6.78 12.34 13.71
CA VAL A 242 6.57 13.47 12.79
C VAL A 242 5.12 13.52 12.34
N SER A 243 4.62 14.72 12.07
CA SER A 243 3.28 14.93 11.50
C SER A 243 3.21 14.58 10.00
N ASN A 244 4.32 14.70 9.31
CA ASN A 244 4.50 14.39 7.90
C ASN A 244 5.52 13.28 7.74
N LEU A 245 5.06 12.05 7.38
CA LEU A 245 5.93 10.87 7.26
C LEU A 245 7.04 11.05 6.22
N TYR A 246 6.82 11.88 5.18
CA TYR A 246 7.83 12.16 4.16
C TYR A 246 9.03 12.97 4.68
N GLN A 247 8.96 13.49 5.91
CA GLN A 247 10.09 14.13 6.58
C GLN A 247 11.13 13.13 7.09
N LEU A 248 10.74 11.85 7.31
CA LEU A 248 11.63 10.86 7.91
C LEU A 248 12.89 10.57 7.10
N PRO A 249 12.88 10.43 5.76
CA PRO A 249 14.10 10.27 4.97
C PRO A 249 15.11 11.41 5.19
N LEU A 250 14.64 12.66 5.29
CA LEU A 250 15.50 13.82 5.56
C LEU A 250 16.10 13.76 6.97
N ASN A 251 15.30 13.36 7.97
CA ASN A 251 15.75 13.23 9.34
C ASN A 251 16.81 12.11 9.51
N LEU A 252 16.65 10.99 8.82
CA LEU A 252 17.62 9.90 8.82
C LEU A 252 18.90 10.29 8.06
N LYS A 253 18.77 10.96 6.91
CA LYS A 253 19.92 11.48 6.15
C LYS A 253 20.74 12.50 6.95
N ALA A 254 20.08 13.40 7.68
CA ALA A 254 20.76 14.37 8.55
C ALA A 254 21.63 13.72 9.63
N GLN A 255 21.25 12.48 10.06
CA GLN A 255 22.02 11.66 11.00
C GLN A 255 23.02 10.73 10.29
N LYS A 256 23.18 10.84 8.96
CA LYS A 256 24.17 10.10 8.14
C LYS A 256 23.96 8.58 8.14
N ILE A 257 22.71 8.11 8.19
CA ILE A 257 22.42 6.67 8.18
C ILE A 257 22.95 5.99 6.91
N ASP A 258 22.86 6.68 5.79
CA ASP A 258 23.40 6.25 4.50
C ASP A 258 24.93 6.10 4.49
N ASP A 259 25.67 7.06 5.08
CA ASP A 259 27.12 6.96 5.22
C ASP A 259 27.53 5.76 6.09
N ILE A 260 26.76 5.50 7.16
CA ILE A 260 26.98 4.34 8.05
C ILE A 260 26.77 3.04 7.26
N VAL A 261 25.68 2.92 6.49
CA VAL A 261 25.36 1.77 5.65
C VAL A 261 26.43 1.56 4.56
N LEU A 262 26.79 2.62 3.83
CA LEU A 262 27.83 2.53 2.80
C LEU A 262 29.19 2.11 3.36
N LYS A 263 29.57 2.66 4.52
CA LYS A 263 30.80 2.28 5.21
C LYS A 263 30.76 0.80 5.64
N HIS A 264 29.64 0.32 6.15
CA HIS A 264 29.46 -1.08 6.54
C HIS A 264 29.65 -2.03 5.35
N PHE A 265 29.11 -1.66 4.19
CA PHE A 265 29.20 -2.45 2.97
C PHE A 265 30.49 -2.25 2.16
N ASN A 266 31.37 -1.35 2.57
CA ASN A 266 32.55 -0.91 1.79
C ASN A 266 32.14 -0.44 0.38
N LEU A 267 31.01 0.26 0.27
CA LEU A 267 30.50 0.84 -0.98
C LEU A 267 30.88 2.30 -1.09
N THR A 268 31.18 2.71 -2.33
CA THR A 268 31.33 4.12 -2.71
C THR A 268 30.15 4.52 -3.58
N ALA A 269 29.48 5.59 -3.22
CA ALA A 269 28.36 6.15 -3.97
C ALA A 269 28.43 7.69 -3.93
N LYS A 270 27.73 8.36 -4.86
CA LYS A 270 27.61 9.81 -4.84
C LYS A 270 26.88 10.29 -3.58
N GLU A 271 26.97 11.57 -3.27
CA GLU A 271 26.15 12.18 -2.22
C GLU A 271 24.66 12.08 -2.58
N ALA A 272 23.80 11.86 -1.59
CA ALA A 272 22.36 11.74 -1.83
C ALA A 272 21.78 13.10 -2.28
N ASP A 273 21.20 13.11 -3.46
CA ASP A 273 20.42 14.25 -3.95
C ASP A 273 19.02 14.20 -3.35
N MET A 274 18.74 15.08 -2.43
CA MET A 274 17.46 15.16 -1.72
C MET A 274 16.66 16.42 -2.09
N GLU A 275 17.01 17.15 -3.15
CA GLU A 275 16.40 18.44 -3.49
C GLU A 275 14.90 18.31 -3.80
N GLU A 276 14.52 17.36 -4.68
CA GLU A 276 13.11 17.09 -5.00
C GLU A 276 12.31 16.66 -3.77
N TRP A 277 12.89 15.77 -2.97
CA TRP A 277 12.24 15.29 -1.74
C TRP A 277 12.10 16.40 -0.69
N THR A 278 13.08 17.26 -0.55
CA THR A 278 13.01 18.44 0.33
C THR A 278 11.90 19.39 -0.13
N SER A 279 11.84 19.67 -1.43
CA SER A 279 10.79 20.51 -2.02
C SER A 279 9.39 19.92 -1.81
N LEU A 280 9.24 18.58 -1.87
CA LEU A 280 7.99 17.91 -1.53
C LEU A 280 7.62 18.16 -0.07
N VAL A 281 8.54 17.92 0.87
CA VAL A 281 8.30 18.11 2.31
C VAL A 281 7.92 19.56 2.61
N GLU A 282 8.66 20.53 2.07
CA GLU A 282 8.35 21.96 2.22
C GLU A 282 6.96 22.32 1.67
N ARG A 283 6.56 21.73 0.54
CA ARG A 283 5.21 21.91 -0.03
C ARG A 283 4.14 21.36 0.90
N VAL A 284 4.33 20.15 1.41
CA VAL A 284 3.37 19.49 2.33
C VAL A 284 3.21 20.29 3.63
N ASP A 285 4.29 20.86 4.14
CA ASP A 285 4.26 21.64 5.38
C ASP A 285 3.64 23.04 5.20
N ASN A 286 3.51 23.53 3.94
CA ASN A 286 3.03 24.88 3.60
C ASN A 286 1.80 24.88 2.70
N LEU A 287 0.94 23.85 2.74
CA LEU A 287 -0.31 23.80 1.99
C LEU A 287 -1.23 24.97 2.38
N LYS A 288 -1.81 25.66 1.36
CA LYS A 288 -2.54 26.93 1.55
C LYS A 288 -4.06 26.76 1.54
N ASP A 289 -4.54 25.90 0.67
CA ASP A 289 -5.96 25.65 0.49
C ASP A 289 -6.40 24.39 1.24
N GLU A 290 -7.70 24.20 1.37
CA GLU A 290 -8.29 22.98 1.92
C GLU A 290 -9.44 22.53 1.01
N VAL A 291 -9.57 21.25 0.76
CA VAL A 291 -10.68 20.62 0.05
C VAL A 291 -11.26 19.50 0.88
N ARG A 292 -12.59 19.40 0.93
CA ARG A 292 -13.32 18.44 1.75
C ARG A 292 -13.88 17.31 0.90
N ILE A 293 -13.40 16.09 1.14
CA ILE A 293 -13.79 14.90 0.38
C ILE A 293 -14.57 13.94 1.29
N ALA A 294 -15.80 13.64 0.89
CA ALA A 294 -16.59 12.58 1.50
C ALA A 294 -16.15 11.22 0.96
N LEU A 295 -15.52 10.40 1.80
CA LEU A 295 -15.18 9.02 1.49
C LEU A 295 -16.29 8.11 2.01
N VAL A 296 -17.13 7.61 1.10
CA VAL A 296 -18.28 6.75 1.43
C VAL A 296 -17.88 5.29 1.31
N GLY A 297 -17.50 4.68 2.43
CA GLY A 297 -16.92 3.35 2.50
C GLY A 297 -17.61 2.40 3.47
N LYS A 298 -17.14 1.14 3.48
CA LYS A 298 -17.59 0.09 4.42
C LYS A 298 -16.69 -0.07 5.64
N TYR A 299 -15.40 0.30 5.51
CA TYR A 299 -14.34 0.02 6.49
C TYR A 299 -13.81 1.31 7.11
N VAL A 300 -14.67 2.30 7.28
CA VAL A 300 -14.27 3.66 7.70
C VAL A 300 -13.80 3.75 9.15
N GLU A 301 -14.11 2.75 9.99
CA GLU A 301 -13.62 2.67 11.37
C GLU A 301 -12.12 2.34 11.43
N LEU A 302 -11.58 1.63 10.44
CA LEU A 302 -10.17 1.32 10.31
C LEU A 302 -9.57 2.04 9.10
N HIS A 303 -8.93 3.17 9.33
CA HIS A 303 -8.39 4.02 8.26
C HIS A 303 -7.35 3.29 7.39
N ASP A 304 -6.61 2.34 7.96
CA ASP A 304 -5.62 1.53 7.24
C ASP A 304 -6.25 0.65 6.13
N ALA A 305 -7.57 0.40 6.18
CA ALA A 305 -8.27 -0.31 5.12
C ALA A 305 -8.34 0.48 3.80
N TYR A 306 -8.13 1.79 3.84
CA TYR A 306 -8.15 2.69 2.69
C TYR A 306 -6.87 3.53 2.57
N ILE A 307 -5.75 3.05 3.13
CA ILE A 307 -4.53 3.86 3.24
C ILE A 307 -4.01 4.36 1.89
N SER A 308 -4.03 3.53 0.83
CA SER A 308 -3.58 3.96 -0.50
C SER A 308 -4.54 4.98 -1.13
N VAL A 309 -5.85 4.89 -0.88
CA VAL A 309 -6.82 5.91 -1.32
C VAL A 309 -6.56 7.24 -0.63
N VAL A 310 -6.36 7.20 0.70
CA VAL A 310 -6.06 8.39 1.51
C VAL A 310 -4.76 9.05 1.06
N GLU A 311 -3.70 8.27 0.90
CA GLU A 311 -2.41 8.81 0.42
C GLU A 311 -2.53 9.37 -1.00
N SER A 312 -3.29 8.73 -1.90
CA SER A 312 -3.52 9.23 -3.26
C SER A 312 -4.29 10.56 -3.28
N LEU A 313 -5.29 10.71 -2.42
CA LEU A 313 -6.00 11.98 -2.21
C LEU A 313 -5.04 13.08 -1.72
N LYS A 314 -4.17 12.75 -0.74
CA LYS A 314 -3.15 13.68 -0.25
C LYS A 314 -2.14 14.05 -1.34
N HIS A 315 -1.63 13.07 -2.11
CA HIS A 315 -0.70 13.33 -3.22
C HIS A 315 -1.31 14.31 -4.24
N ALA A 316 -2.60 14.10 -4.58
CA ALA A 316 -3.33 15.02 -5.44
C ALA A 316 -3.47 16.41 -4.80
N GLY A 317 -3.75 16.46 -3.50
CA GLY A 317 -3.73 17.69 -2.73
C GLY A 317 -2.39 18.42 -2.80
N TYR A 318 -1.28 17.71 -2.64
CA TYR A 318 0.09 18.30 -2.75
C TYR A 318 0.34 18.89 -4.13
N LYS A 319 -0.12 18.21 -5.19
CA LYS A 319 -0.03 18.72 -6.57
C LYS A 319 -0.77 20.06 -6.74
N HIS A 320 -1.91 20.22 -6.08
CA HIS A 320 -2.75 21.41 -6.14
C HIS A 320 -2.55 22.38 -4.97
N ASN A 321 -1.48 22.20 -4.18
CA ASN A 321 -1.17 23.03 -3.01
C ASN A 321 -2.31 23.12 -1.99
N SER A 322 -3.06 22.04 -1.82
CA SER A 322 -4.26 21.95 -1.01
C SER A 322 -4.20 20.82 0.00
N LYS A 323 -4.64 21.09 1.23
CA LYS A 323 -4.85 20.07 2.26
C LYS A 323 -6.16 19.34 1.97
N VAL A 324 -6.13 18.02 1.93
CA VAL A 324 -7.35 17.21 1.79
C VAL A 324 -7.87 16.83 3.18
N LYS A 325 -9.08 17.28 3.47
CA LYS A 325 -9.84 16.86 4.64
C LYS A 325 -10.79 15.75 4.23
N ILE A 326 -10.71 14.60 4.88
CA ILE A 326 -11.52 13.44 4.57
C ILE A 326 -12.63 13.31 5.61
N ASP A 327 -13.87 13.35 5.16
CA ASP A 327 -15.02 12.97 5.95
C ASP A 327 -15.29 11.48 5.74
N TRP A 328 -15.07 10.71 6.78
CA TRP A 328 -15.27 9.28 6.79
C TRP A 328 -16.74 8.96 7.00
N ILE A 329 -17.42 8.43 5.99
CA ILE A 329 -18.85 8.18 6.01
C ILE A 329 -19.12 6.69 5.86
N GLN A 330 -19.75 6.11 6.87
CA GLN A 330 -20.19 4.71 6.83
C GLN A 330 -21.35 4.58 5.84
N SER A 331 -21.15 3.78 4.81
CA SER A 331 -22.15 3.66 3.75
C SER A 331 -23.49 3.06 4.21
N GLU A 332 -23.48 2.26 5.29
CA GLU A 332 -24.71 1.69 5.89
C GLU A 332 -25.63 2.74 6.51
N ASP A 333 -25.06 3.88 6.91
CA ASP A 333 -25.83 4.95 7.57
C ASP A 333 -26.57 5.86 6.56
N ILE A 334 -26.25 5.76 5.27
CA ILE A 334 -26.83 6.60 4.22
C ILE A 334 -28.16 6.04 3.73
N THR A 335 -29.19 6.87 3.77
CA THR A 335 -30.52 6.63 3.19
C THR A 335 -30.93 7.80 2.26
N GLU A 336 -31.99 7.62 1.48
CA GLU A 336 -32.56 8.68 0.63
C GLU A 336 -33.01 9.92 1.46
N GLU A 337 -33.41 9.73 2.73
CA GLU A 337 -33.89 10.82 3.59
C GLU A 337 -32.76 11.64 4.19
N ASN A 338 -31.59 11.02 4.45
CA ASN A 338 -30.50 11.68 5.20
C ASN A 338 -29.25 11.97 4.37
N VAL A 339 -29.15 11.50 3.15
CA VAL A 339 -27.96 11.66 2.29
C VAL A 339 -27.50 13.11 2.15
N HIS A 340 -28.45 14.05 2.07
CA HIS A 340 -28.13 15.47 1.98
C HIS A 340 -27.40 15.96 3.24
N GLU A 341 -27.76 15.51 4.42
CA GLU A 341 -27.11 15.93 5.67
C GLU A 341 -25.65 15.47 5.72
N TYR A 342 -25.37 14.26 5.24
CA TYR A 342 -24.02 13.69 5.20
C TYR A 342 -23.12 14.34 4.15
N LEU A 343 -23.68 14.74 2.98
CA LEU A 343 -22.88 15.10 1.80
C LEU A 343 -22.92 16.58 1.42
N LYS A 344 -23.76 17.41 2.04
CA LYS A 344 -23.94 18.83 1.66
C LYS A 344 -22.68 19.69 1.80
N GLU A 345 -21.75 19.31 2.68
CA GLU A 345 -20.50 20.04 2.93
C GLU A 345 -19.31 19.48 2.11
N ALA A 346 -19.53 18.43 1.33
CA ALA A 346 -18.46 17.81 0.56
C ALA A 346 -18.21 18.57 -0.75
N ASP A 347 -16.97 18.90 -1.01
CA ASP A 347 -16.52 19.46 -2.28
C ASP A 347 -16.42 18.38 -3.37
N GLY A 348 -16.19 17.13 -2.97
CA GLY A 348 -16.17 15.95 -3.81
C GLY A 348 -16.53 14.67 -3.04
N ILE A 349 -17.06 13.67 -3.75
CA ILE A 349 -17.51 12.38 -3.20
C ILE A 349 -16.69 11.25 -3.83
N LEU A 350 -16.07 10.42 -3.00
CA LEU A 350 -15.32 9.24 -3.43
C LEU A 350 -15.97 7.98 -2.88
N VAL A 351 -16.25 7.02 -3.78
CA VAL A 351 -16.72 5.67 -3.40
C VAL A 351 -15.62 4.66 -3.74
N PRO A 352 -14.92 4.11 -2.72
CA PRO A 352 -13.81 3.19 -2.92
C PRO A 352 -14.28 1.77 -3.23
N GLY A 353 -13.31 0.91 -3.58
CA GLY A 353 -13.49 -0.53 -3.69
C GLY A 353 -14.00 -1.21 -2.41
N GLY A 354 -14.35 -2.48 -2.52
CA GLY A 354 -14.79 -3.31 -1.41
C GLY A 354 -15.51 -4.57 -1.91
N PHE A 355 -15.66 -5.56 -1.05
CA PHE A 355 -16.33 -6.82 -1.34
C PHE A 355 -17.60 -7.01 -0.49
N GLY A 356 -18.55 -7.82 -0.98
CA GLY A 356 -19.81 -8.15 -0.29
C GLY A 356 -20.85 -7.03 -0.34
N ASP A 357 -22.06 -7.35 0.10
CA ASP A 357 -23.31 -6.59 -0.07
C ASP A 357 -23.54 -5.48 0.96
N ARG A 358 -22.81 -5.50 2.08
CA ARG A 358 -22.96 -4.54 3.17
C ARG A 358 -22.76 -3.08 2.70
N GLY A 359 -23.73 -2.21 2.98
CA GLY A 359 -23.67 -0.76 2.68
C GLY A 359 -23.76 -0.40 1.20
N VAL A 360 -24.14 -1.31 0.32
CA VAL A 360 -24.21 -1.09 -1.13
C VAL A 360 -25.27 -0.06 -1.50
N GLU A 361 -26.47 -0.14 -0.94
CA GLU A 361 -27.56 0.80 -1.26
C GLU A 361 -27.23 2.21 -0.82
N GLY A 362 -26.55 2.40 0.31
CA GLY A 362 -26.08 3.72 0.73
C GLY A 362 -25.02 4.29 -0.21
N LYS A 363 -24.13 3.45 -0.77
CA LYS A 363 -23.20 3.89 -1.83
C LYS A 363 -23.93 4.32 -3.09
N ILE A 364 -24.93 3.55 -3.55
CA ILE A 364 -25.76 3.89 -4.72
C ILE A 364 -26.49 5.21 -4.47
N THR A 365 -27.03 5.43 -3.27
CA THR A 365 -27.69 6.68 -2.89
C THR A 365 -26.72 7.86 -2.89
N ALA A 366 -25.49 7.68 -2.39
CA ALA A 366 -24.46 8.71 -2.45
C ALA A 366 -24.02 9.04 -3.89
N ILE A 367 -23.92 8.05 -4.77
CA ILE A 367 -23.61 8.23 -6.20
C ILE A 367 -24.72 9.01 -6.89
N LYS A 368 -26.01 8.66 -6.63
CA LYS A 368 -27.17 9.39 -7.12
C LYS A 368 -27.13 10.85 -6.69
N TYR A 369 -26.85 11.09 -5.40
CA TYR A 369 -26.70 12.45 -4.85
C TYR A 369 -25.62 13.24 -5.61
N ALA A 370 -24.44 12.64 -5.81
CA ALA A 370 -23.35 13.28 -6.54
C ALA A 370 -23.75 13.65 -7.96
N ARG A 371 -24.38 12.72 -8.70
CA ARG A 371 -24.82 12.92 -10.09
C ARG A 371 -25.88 14.04 -10.19
N GLU A 372 -26.91 14.00 -9.35
CA GLU A 372 -28.04 14.93 -9.41
C GLU A 372 -27.68 16.33 -8.93
N ASN A 373 -26.81 16.45 -7.92
CA ASN A 373 -26.38 17.74 -7.35
C ASN A 373 -25.09 18.30 -7.99
N LYS A 374 -24.56 17.63 -9.03
CA LYS A 374 -23.34 18.04 -9.75
C LYS A 374 -22.12 18.17 -8.84
N VAL A 375 -22.03 17.34 -7.78
CA VAL A 375 -20.86 17.26 -6.92
C VAL A 375 -19.83 16.33 -7.58
N PRO A 376 -18.57 16.73 -7.76
CA PRO A 376 -17.53 15.88 -8.29
C PRO A 376 -17.52 14.49 -7.66
N PHE A 377 -17.53 13.46 -8.50
CA PHE A 377 -17.62 12.07 -8.10
C PHE A 377 -16.45 11.24 -8.66
N PHE A 378 -15.83 10.45 -7.80
CA PHE A 378 -14.83 9.46 -8.19
C PHE A 378 -15.18 8.08 -7.65
N GLY A 379 -15.36 7.10 -8.57
CA GLY A 379 -15.65 5.71 -8.22
C GLY A 379 -14.45 4.79 -8.51
N ILE A 380 -14.09 3.93 -7.56
CA ILE A 380 -12.98 2.98 -7.70
C ILE A 380 -13.51 1.56 -7.58
N CYS A 381 -13.24 0.68 -8.55
CA CYS A 381 -13.58 -0.74 -8.55
C CYS A 381 -15.09 -0.95 -8.28
N LEU A 382 -15.48 -1.38 -7.08
CA LEU A 382 -16.89 -1.46 -6.70
C LEU A 382 -17.62 -0.11 -6.90
N GLY A 383 -16.94 1.01 -6.65
CA GLY A 383 -17.51 2.34 -6.89
C GLY A 383 -17.89 2.60 -8.35
N MET A 384 -17.11 2.10 -9.29
CA MET A 384 -17.45 2.14 -10.73
C MET A 384 -18.62 1.22 -11.05
N GLN A 385 -18.60 0.01 -10.51
CA GLN A 385 -19.69 -0.97 -10.71
C GLN A 385 -21.02 -0.40 -10.22
N LEU A 386 -21.04 0.20 -9.03
CA LEU A 386 -22.24 0.81 -8.45
C LEU A 386 -22.66 2.09 -9.18
N ALA A 387 -21.73 2.84 -9.79
CA ALA A 387 -22.06 3.98 -10.65
C ALA A 387 -22.81 3.52 -11.91
N ALA A 388 -22.41 2.41 -12.52
CA ALA A 388 -23.13 1.80 -13.64
C ALA A 388 -24.52 1.28 -13.22
N VAL A 389 -24.62 0.67 -12.04
CA VAL A 389 -25.90 0.19 -11.46
C VAL A 389 -26.84 1.37 -11.16
N GLU A 390 -26.35 2.43 -10.51
CA GLU A 390 -27.10 3.65 -10.23
C GLU A 390 -27.68 4.25 -11.52
N PHE A 391 -26.83 4.42 -12.53
CA PHE A 391 -27.22 4.97 -13.81
C PHE A 391 -28.28 4.09 -14.52
N ALA A 392 -28.12 2.78 -14.47
CA ALA A 392 -29.08 1.84 -15.02
C ALA A 392 -30.45 1.93 -14.32
N ARG A 393 -30.47 2.04 -13.00
CA ARG A 393 -31.72 2.17 -12.21
C ARG A 393 -32.41 3.49 -12.46
N ASN A 394 -31.71 4.59 -12.27
CA ASN A 394 -32.31 5.92 -12.14
C ASN A 394 -32.38 6.70 -13.46
N VAL A 395 -31.51 6.42 -14.43
CA VAL A 395 -31.48 7.11 -15.74
C VAL A 395 -32.05 6.23 -16.83
N CYS A 396 -31.77 4.93 -16.84
CA CYS A 396 -32.28 4.00 -17.86
C CYS A 396 -33.60 3.33 -17.50
N GLY A 397 -34.11 3.53 -16.26
CA GLY A 397 -35.37 2.95 -15.79
C GLY A 397 -35.34 1.41 -15.61
N LEU A 398 -34.16 0.83 -15.38
CA LEU A 398 -34.00 -0.59 -15.11
C LEU A 398 -34.18 -0.88 -13.62
N THR A 399 -35.41 -0.79 -13.14
CA THR A 399 -35.74 -1.04 -11.74
C THR A 399 -35.25 -2.43 -11.31
N GLY A 400 -34.46 -2.50 -10.23
CA GLY A 400 -33.86 -3.74 -9.74
C GLY A 400 -32.52 -4.12 -10.41
N ALA A 401 -31.96 -3.25 -11.26
CA ALA A 401 -30.61 -3.47 -11.80
C ALA A 401 -29.56 -3.59 -10.66
N HIS A 402 -28.65 -4.55 -10.77
CA HIS A 402 -27.63 -4.80 -9.76
C HIS A 402 -26.37 -5.49 -10.33
N SER A 403 -25.42 -5.79 -9.45
CA SER A 403 -24.36 -6.75 -9.70
C SER A 403 -24.82 -8.15 -9.33
N SER A 404 -24.56 -9.15 -10.16
CA SER A 404 -24.85 -10.56 -9.84
C SER A 404 -23.96 -11.11 -8.70
N GLU A 405 -22.87 -10.42 -8.35
CA GLU A 405 -22.09 -10.72 -7.14
C GLU A 405 -22.89 -10.46 -5.87
N LEU A 406 -23.70 -9.39 -5.88
CA LEU A 406 -24.38 -8.85 -4.70
C LEU A 406 -25.85 -9.31 -4.65
N ASP A 407 -26.47 -9.48 -5.81
CA ASP A 407 -27.80 -10.07 -5.98
C ASP A 407 -27.81 -11.04 -7.17
N PRO A 408 -27.60 -12.35 -6.93
CA PRO A 408 -27.60 -13.36 -8.00
C PRO A 408 -28.93 -13.47 -8.76
N ASN A 409 -30.03 -12.96 -8.21
CA ASN A 409 -31.36 -13.02 -8.79
C ASN A 409 -31.80 -11.70 -9.47
N THR A 410 -30.89 -10.74 -9.59
CA THR A 410 -31.24 -9.45 -10.20
C THR A 410 -31.80 -9.63 -11.62
N PRO A 411 -32.91 -8.94 -11.97
CA PRO A 411 -33.49 -9.02 -13.31
C PRO A 411 -32.59 -8.34 -14.38
N TYR A 412 -31.68 -7.46 -13.96
CA TYR A 412 -30.78 -6.73 -14.84
C TYR A 412 -29.35 -6.74 -14.28
N PRO A 413 -28.57 -7.83 -14.53
CA PRO A 413 -27.19 -7.94 -14.07
C PRO A 413 -26.25 -7.04 -14.87
N ILE A 414 -26.17 -5.77 -14.47
CA ILE A 414 -25.32 -4.74 -15.13
C ILE A 414 -23.84 -5.09 -14.93
N ILE A 415 -23.53 -5.71 -13.81
CA ILE A 415 -22.20 -6.26 -13.48
C ILE A 415 -22.36 -7.77 -13.35
N ASN A 416 -21.53 -8.54 -14.05
CA ASN A 416 -21.64 -10.00 -14.09
C ASN A 416 -20.28 -10.68 -14.26
N LEU A 417 -20.24 -11.99 -14.03
CA LEU A 417 -19.09 -12.81 -14.43
C LEU A 417 -18.96 -12.87 -15.95
N LEU A 418 -17.75 -12.94 -16.43
CA LEU A 418 -17.50 -13.29 -17.83
C LEU A 418 -17.70 -14.81 -18.02
N PRO A 419 -18.12 -15.26 -19.22
CA PRO A 419 -18.36 -16.69 -19.49
C PRO A 419 -17.16 -17.60 -19.24
N ASP A 420 -15.94 -17.07 -19.35
CA ASP A 420 -14.68 -17.77 -19.08
C ASP A 420 -14.34 -17.88 -17.58
N GLN A 421 -15.10 -17.23 -16.70
CA GLN A 421 -14.90 -17.23 -15.24
C GLN A 421 -15.94 -18.06 -14.46
N GLU A 422 -16.94 -18.63 -15.13
CA GLU A 422 -18.09 -19.31 -14.48
C GLU A 422 -17.74 -20.62 -13.76
N ASN A 423 -16.55 -21.23 -13.98
CA ASN A 423 -16.17 -22.53 -13.45
C ASN A 423 -15.07 -22.50 -12.38
N VAL A 424 -14.80 -21.36 -11.76
CA VAL A 424 -13.71 -21.22 -10.79
C VAL A 424 -14.22 -21.51 -9.36
N VAL A 425 -13.72 -22.59 -8.74
CA VAL A 425 -14.13 -23.06 -7.42
C VAL A 425 -13.34 -22.43 -6.27
N GLU A 426 -12.08 -22.05 -6.52
CA GLU A 426 -11.21 -21.50 -5.48
C GLU A 426 -11.40 -19.98 -5.33
N MET A 427 -11.47 -19.49 -4.08
CA MET A 427 -11.70 -18.08 -3.77
C MET A 427 -10.41 -17.24 -3.88
N GLY A 428 -9.25 -17.80 -3.58
CA GLY A 428 -7.94 -17.12 -3.66
C GLY A 428 -7.29 -17.27 -5.05
N GLY A 429 -6.63 -16.21 -5.53
CA GLY A 429 -5.87 -16.23 -6.79
C GLY A 429 -6.70 -16.32 -8.09
N THR A 430 -8.02 -16.10 -8.01
CA THR A 430 -8.96 -16.26 -9.15
C THR A 430 -9.52 -14.94 -9.65
N LEU A 431 -9.03 -13.84 -9.10
CA LEU A 431 -9.38 -12.47 -9.49
C LEU A 431 -8.55 -12.04 -10.73
N ARG A 432 -9.01 -11.02 -11.41
CA ARG A 432 -8.17 -10.24 -12.30
C ARG A 432 -7.25 -9.39 -11.42
N LEU A 433 -5.96 -9.76 -11.37
CA LEU A 433 -4.96 -9.21 -10.46
C LEU A 433 -3.78 -8.61 -11.21
N GLY A 434 -3.30 -7.45 -10.76
CA GLY A 434 -2.12 -6.78 -11.31
C GLY A 434 -2.43 -5.88 -12.48
N SER A 435 -1.41 -5.56 -13.26
CA SER A 435 -1.45 -4.53 -14.32
C SER A 435 -2.06 -5.05 -15.61
N TYR A 436 -3.06 -4.32 -16.11
CA TYR A 436 -3.69 -4.58 -17.40
C TYR A 436 -3.77 -3.32 -18.26
N PRO A 437 -3.68 -3.46 -19.59
CA PRO A 437 -3.76 -2.33 -20.49
C PRO A 437 -5.20 -1.83 -20.64
N CYS A 438 -5.34 -0.52 -20.79
CA CYS A 438 -6.59 0.16 -21.08
C CYS A 438 -6.36 1.21 -22.17
N THR A 439 -7.27 1.26 -23.15
CA THR A 439 -7.27 2.27 -24.22
C THR A 439 -8.32 3.32 -23.90
N LEU A 440 -7.91 4.57 -23.82
CA LEU A 440 -8.78 5.71 -23.51
C LEU A 440 -9.42 6.31 -24.76
N THR A 441 -10.65 6.78 -24.63
CA THR A 441 -11.34 7.54 -25.66
C THR A 441 -10.76 8.94 -25.74
N GLU A 442 -10.30 9.34 -26.93
CA GLU A 442 -9.74 10.67 -27.15
C GLU A 442 -10.75 11.78 -26.79
N GLY A 443 -10.29 12.78 -26.05
CA GLY A 443 -11.10 13.91 -25.60
C GLY A 443 -11.96 13.65 -24.36
N SER A 444 -11.99 12.40 -23.83
CA SER A 444 -12.62 12.10 -22.54
C SER A 444 -11.93 12.82 -21.37
N GLN A 445 -12.57 12.88 -20.20
CA GLN A 445 -11.96 13.47 -19.00
C GLN A 445 -10.73 12.67 -18.58
N ALA A 446 -10.81 11.33 -18.55
CA ALA A 446 -9.66 10.48 -18.27
C ALA A 446 -8.51 10.74 -19.24
N HIS A 447 -8.75 10.79 -20.54
CA HIS A 447 -7.71 11.08 -21.53
C HIS A 447 -7.02 12.44 -21.29
N LYS A 448 -7.79 13.48 -20.92
CA LYS A 448 -7.21 14.80 -20.59
C LYS A 448 -6.28 14.77 -19.40
N GLU A 449 -6.57 13.95 -18.39
CA GLU A 449 -5.74 13.86 -17.18
C GLU A 449 -4.50 12.97 -17.38
N TYR A 450 -4.63 11.84 -18.12
CA TYR A 450 -3.48 10.99 -18.43
C TYR A 450 -2.57 11.56 -19.50
N CYS A 451 -3.11 12.33 -20.45
CA CYS A 451 -2.42 12.81 -21.65
C CYS A 451 -1.85 11.69 -22.54
N GLU A 452 -2.36 10.48 -22.40
CA GLU A 452 -1.96 9.28 -23.12
C GLU A 452 -3.22 8.49 -23.51
N ILE A 453 -3.22 7.81 -24.67
CA ILE A 453 -4.34 6.98 -25.11
C ILE A 453 -4.26 5.57 -24.51
N ASN A 454 -3.05 5.01 -24.44
CA ASN A 454 -2.84 3.66 -23.91
C ASN A 454 -2.18 3.74 -22.55
N ILE A 455 -2.89 3.26 -21.53
CA ILE A 455 -2.44 3.23 -20.15
C ILE A 455 -2.43 1.81 -19.61
N THR A 456 -1.82 1.60 -18.48
CA THR A 456 -1.87 0.35 -17.73
C THR A 456 -2.24 0.65 -16.29
N GLU A 457 -3.17 -0.14 -15.72
CA GLU A 457 -3.62 0.05 -14.35
C GLU A 457 -3.75 -1.28 -13.61
N ARG A 458 -3.65 -1.25 -12.27
CA ARG A 458 -3.73 -2.46 -11.43
C ARG A 458 -5.16 -2.78 -11.07
N HIS A 459 -5.52 -4.07 -11.18
CA HIS A 459 -6.86 -4.60 -10.93
C HIS A 459 -6.87 -5.54 -9.72
N ARG A 460 -8.04 -5.62 -9.07
CA ARG A 460 -8.35 -6.60 -8.02
C ARG A 460 -9.85 -6.83 -7.96
N HIS A 461 -10.39 -7.57 -8.93
CA HIS A 461 -11.83 -7.88 -9.01
C HIS A 461 -12.08 -9.11 -9.87
N ARG A 462 -13.30 -9.65 -9.79
CA ARG A 462 -13.76 -10.80 -10.57
C ARG A 462 -14.88 -10.43 -11.54
N TYR A 463 -15.79 -9.57 -11.10
CA TYR A 463 -16.97 -9.17 -11.84
C TYR A 463 -16.67 -7.98 -12.74
N GLU A 464 -17.34 -7.99 -13.91
CA GLU A 464 -17.09 -7.03 -14.99
C GLU A 464 -18.40 -6.37 -15.45
N PHE A 465 -18.28 -5.23 -16.12
CA PHE A 465 -19.41 -4.59 -16.78
C PHE A 465 -20.00 -5.52 -17.85
N ASN A 466 -21.32 -5.77 -17.80
CA ASN A 466 -22.02 -6.65 -18.72
C ASN A 466 -22.26 -5.96 -20.08
N ASN A 467 -21.59 -6.46 -21.11
CA ASN A 467 -21.66 -5.92 -22.46
C ASN A 467 -23.07 -5.89 -23.07
N PHE A 468 -23.99 -6.73 -22.60
CA PHE A 468 -25.38 -6.73 -23.04
C PHE A 468 -26.08 -5.38 -22.82
N TYR A 469 -25.65 -4.63 -21.81
CA TYR A 469 -26.26 -3.33 -21.46
C TYR A 469 -25.51 -2.12 -22.04
N ARG A 470 -24.39 -2.29 -22.76
CA ARG A 470 -23.58 -1.18 -23.30
C ARG A 470 -24.43 -0.16 -24.06
N GLU A 471 -25.11 -0.62 -25.12
CA GLU A 471 -25.90 0.23 -25.99
C GLU A 471 -26.99 0.98 -25.21
N ARG A 472 -27.66 0.30 -24.27
CA ARG A 472 -28.74 0.90 -23.49
C ARG A 472 -28.25 2.03 -22.57
N LEU A 473 -27.09 1.87 -21.92
CA LEU A 473 -26.54 2.88 -21.04
C LEU A 473 -25.90 4.02 -21.83
N THR A 474 -25.19 3.73 -22.90
CA THR A 474 -24.55 4.77 -23.74
C THR A 474 -25.57 5.65 -24.47
N ASN A 475 -26.69 5.09 -24.94
CA ASN A 475 -27.78 5.84 -25.53
C ASN A 475 -28.46 6.85 -24.56
N LYS A 476 -28.20 6.68 -23.24
CA LYS A 476 -28.68 7.58 -22.18
C LYS A 476 -27.61 8.55 -21.68
N GLY A 477 -26.40 8.52 -22.26
CA GLY A 477 -25.35 9.49 -22.00
C GLY A 477 -24.19 9.00 -21.14
N LEU A 478 -24.19 7.73 -20.71
CA LEU A 478 -23.00 7.15 -20.08
C LEU A 478 -21.91 6.93 -21.15
N VAL A 479 -20.72 7.44 -20.92
CA VAL A 479 -19.58 7.25 -21.82
C VAL A 479 -18.66 6.17 -21.25
N LEU A 480 -18.30 5.20 -22.10
CA LEU A 480 -17.31 4.16 -21.79
C LEU A 480 -15.95 4.68 -22.27
N SER A 481 -15.30 5.48 -21.44
CA SER A 481 -14.12 6.26 -21.81
C SER A 481 -12.81 5.51 -21.72
N GLY A 482 -12.80 4.34 -21.09
CA GLY A 482 -11.69 3.41 -21.07
C GLY A 482 -12.17 1.98 -21.34
N VAL A 483 -11.47 1.28 -22.23
CA VAL A 483 -11.78 -0.12 -22.58
C VAL A 483 -10.50 -0.93 -22.72
N SER A 484 -10.58 -2.25 -22.55
CA SER A 484 -9.46 -3.14 -22.90
C SER A 484 -9.10 -2.98 -24.39
N PRO A 485 -7.85 -3.25 -24.82
CA PRO A 485 -7.41 -3.06 -26.21
C PRO A 485 -8.24 -3.81 -27.26
N ASP A 486 -8.86 -4.93 -26.87
CA ASP A 486 -9.80 -5.70 -27.69
C ASP A 486 -11.24 -5.13 -27.67
N GLY A 487 -11.46 -4.07 -26.89
CA GLY A 487 -12.75 -3.43 -26.69
C GLY A 487 -13.77 -4.22 -25.86
N ARG A 488 -13.39 -5.40 -25.33
CA ARG A 488 -14.31 -6.31 -24.63
C ARG A 488 -14.66 -5.87 -23.23
N LEU A 489 -13.70 -5.35 -22.48
CA LEU A 489 -13.88 -4.94 -21.08
C LEU A 489 -14.05 -3.45 -20.96
N VAL A 490 -14.93 -3.01 -20.07
CA VAL A 490 -15.15 -1.59 -19.73
C VAL A 490 -14.33 -1.26 -18.50
N GLU A 491 -13.37 -0.37 -18.66
CA GLU A 491 -12.41 0.00 -17.62
C GLU A 491 -12.73 1.34 -16.95
N ILE A 492 -13.33 2.29 -17.70
CA ILE A 492 -13.70 3.61 -17.18
C ILE A 492 -15.07 4.01 -17.73
N VAL A 493 -15.91 4.57 -16.86
CA VAL A 493 -17.17 5.22 -17.23
C VAL A 493 -17.15 6.69 -16.82
N GLU A 494 -17.78 7.55 -17.65
CA GLU A 494 -17.87 8.99 -17.42
C GLU A 494 -19.26 9.55 -17.75
N LEU A 495 -19.59 10.70 -17.14
CA LEU A 495 -20.70 11.55 -17.54
C LEU A 495 -20.16 12.92 -18.02
N PRO A 496 -20.08 13.17 -19.34
CA PRO A 496 -19.47 14.40 -19.88
C PRO A 496 -20.16 15.69 -19.46
N GLU A 497 -21.48 15.65 -19.24
CA GLU A 497 -22.29 16.79 -18.82
C GLU A 497 -22.16 17.12 -17.32
N HIS A 498 -21.36 16.33 -16.59
CA HIS A 498 -21.08 16.53 -15.17
C HIS A 498 -19.71 17.22 -15.00
N PRO A 499 -19.53 18.11 -14.00
CA PRO A 499 -18.23 18.76 -13.76
C PRO A 499 -17.07 17.77 -13.64
N TRP A 500 -17.29 16.69 -12.91
CA TRP A 500 -16.42 15.53 -12.82
C TRP A 500 -17.22 14.32 -12.36
N PHE A 501 -17.44 13.36 -13.23
CA PHE A 501 -18.01 12.07 -12.87
C PHE A 501 -17.23 11.00 -13.62
N VAL A 502 -16.24 10.45 -12.96
CA VAL A 502 -15.32 9.46 -13.51
C VAL A 502 -15.25 8.26 -12.56
N ALA A 503 -15.32 7.06 -13.10
CA ALA A 503 -15.17 5.87 -12.29
C ALA A 503 -14.41 4.77 -13.06
N GLY A 504 -13.40 4.17 -12.40
CA GLY A 504 -12.53 3.15 -12.96
C GLY A 504 -12.72 1.78 -12.30
N GLN A 505 -12.64 0.71 -13.11
CA GLN A 505 -12.71 -0.67 -12.62
C GLN A 505 -11.42 -1.09 -11.89
N PHE A 506 -10.33 -0.48 -12.23
CA PHE A 506 -9.01 -0.68 -11.63
C PHE A 506 -8.84 0.11 -10.33
N HIS A 507 -7.68 -0.06 -9.70
CA HIS A 507 -7.28 0.57 -8.44
C HIS A 507 -6.15 1.59 -8.67
N PRO A 508 -6.46 2.85 -9.06
CA PRO A 508 -5.47 3.88 -9.35
C PRO A 508 -4.65 4.28 -8.13
N GLU A 509 -5.18 4.04 -6.93
CA GLU A 509 -4.50 4.33 -5.67
C GLU A 509 -3.18 3.57 -5.50
N PHE A 510 -3.02 2.41 -6.10
CA PHE A 510 -1.79 1.64 -6.00
C PHE A 510 -0.62 2.24 -6.80
N LYS A 511 -0.89 3.13 -7.75
CA LYS A 511 0.13 3.76 -8.60
C LYS A 511 0.47 5.19 -8.24
N SER A 512 -0.24 5.79 -7.28
CA SER A 512 0.02 7.17 -6.86
C SER A 512 1.31 7.28 -6.04
N ARG A 513 2.08 8.33 -6.28
CA ARG A 513 3.33 8.66 -5.57
C ARG A 513 3.27 10.08 -5.03
N PRO A 514 3.97 10.40 -3.93
CA PRO A 514 3.95 11.75 -3.37
C PRO A 514 4.52 12.82 -4.32
N GLU A 515 5.50 12.45 -5.13
CA GLU A 515 6.10 13.33 -6.14
C GLU A 515 5.32 13.31 -7.47
N LYS A 516 4.53 12.25 -7.72
CA LYS A 516 3.77 12.03 -8.95
C LYS A 516 2.36 11.52 -8.62
N ALA A 517 1.47 12.44 -8.26
CA ALA A 517 0.07 12.09 -8.00
C ALA A 517 -0.57 11.42 -9.21
N HIS A 518 -1.37 10.37 -8.95
CA HIS A 518 -2.08 9.67 -10.02
C HIS A 518 -3.05 10.61 -10.77
N PRO A 519 -3.11 10.57 -12.12
CA PRO A 519 -3.87 11.53 -12.92
C PRO A 519 -5.33 11.66 -12.52
N LEU A 520 -6.06 10.56 -12.32
CA LEU A 520 -7.48 10.60 -11.95
C LEU A 520 -7.73 11.20 -10.57
N PHE A 521 -6.85 10.94 -9.59
CA PHE A 521 -6.94 11.61 -8.29
C PHE A 521 -6.64 13.11 -8.41
N ALA A 522 -5.66 13.48 -9.23
CA ALA A 522 -5.33 14.88 -9.48
C ALA A 522 -6.50 15.65 -10.13
N GLY A 523 -7.13 15.07 -11.17
CA GLY A 523 -8.30 15.64 -11.82
C GLY A 523 -9.51 15.75 -10.89
N PHE A 524 -9.75 14.71 -10.06
CA PHE A 524 -10.83 14.74 -9.08
C PHE A 524 -10.65 15.84 -8.03
N ILE A 525 -9.45 15.98 -7.45
CA ILE A 525 -9.18 17.04 -6.47
C ILE A 525 -9.25 18.42 -7.11
N LYS A 526 -8.77 18.58 -8.35
CA LYS A 526 -8.92 19.84 -9.10
C LYS A 526 -10.40 20.21 -9.26
N ALA A 527 -11.22 19.30 -9.75
CA ALA A 527 -12.65 19.53 -9.91
C ALA A 527 -13.36 19.83 -8.58
N SER A 528 -12.95 19.14 -7.50
CA SER A 528 -13.49 19.40 -6.16
C SER A 528 -13.13 20.79 -5.63
N LEU A 529 -11.91 21.28 -5.90
CA LEU A 529 -11.50 22.65 -5.57
C LEU A 529 -12.29 23.71 -6.36
N GLU A 530 -12.61 23.43 -7.63
CA GLU A 530 -13.43 24.31 -8.48
C GLU A 530 -14.91 24.28 -8.04
N ASN A 531 -15.39 23.19 -7.43
CA ASN A 531 -16.76 23.06 -6.91
C ASN A 531 -16.91 23.62 -5.49
N LYS A 532 -15.86 24.06 -4.85
CA LYS A 532 -15.87 24.57 -3.48
C LYS A 532 -16.96 25.62 -3.27
N ARG A 533 -17.87 25.34 -2.33
CA ARG A 533 -19.06 26.17 -2.03
C ARG A 533 -18.83 27.16 -0.91
#